data_4cb66fb1b27b996b58f421c179bb2cee
#
_entry.id   4cb66fb1b27b996b58f421c179bb2cee
#
_cell.length_a   1.000
_cell.length_b   1.000
_cell.length_c   1.000
_cell.angle_alpha   90.00
_cell.angle_beta   90.00
_cell.angle_gamma   90.00
#
_symmetry.space_group_name_H-M   'P 1'
#
loop_
_entity.id
_entity.type
_entity.pdbx_description
1 polymer ?
#
loop_
_entity_poly.entity_id
_entity_poly.type
_entity_poly.pdbx_seq_one_letter_code
_entity_poly.pdbx_strand_id
1 'polypeptide(L)'
;IISDAGQLYRQVPATSPLTVSFGHIEDVGRFNIIGDYVTLWGTIRCLDASVMATVQANLRRMAEHHAQAYGATATVEFRQDVPPVVNTAEWFEAIRPTIERVVGAERLVEVPPALGYDDMSVFVQTFGGAYLNYGTQDTEIVGDTLKPLEGGRGMAMNHNPAFYVDEDALLDSLRIHAQVAFDHLVG
;
A
#
# COMPACT_ATOMS: atom_id res chain seq x y z
N ILE A 1 -13.97 -12.25 16.29
CA ILE A 1 -12.63 -11.80 15.85
C ILE A 1 -12.77 -10.71 14.77
N ILE A 2 -13.42 -10.97 13.62
CA ILE A 2 -13.53 -9.99 12.53
C ILE A 2 -14.18 -8.69 12.99
N SER A 3 -15.32 -8.77 13.68
CA SER A 3 -16.04 -7.60 14.20
C SER A 3 -15.19 -6.79 15.19
N ASP A 4 -14.39 -7.48 16.01
CA ASP A 4 -13.58 -6.83 17.04
C ASP A 4 -12.29 -6.26 16.50
N ALA A 5 -11.81 -6.75 15.35
CA ALA A 5 -10.69 -6.12 14.65
C ALA A 5 -10.97 -4.64 14.33
N GLY A 6 -12.24 -4.27 14.16
CA GLY A 6 -12.66 -2.88 14.05
C GLY A 6 -12.39 -2.03 15.31
N GLN A 7 -12.13 -2.63 16.48
CA GLN A 7 -11.74 -1.90 17.68
C GLN A 7 -10.24 -1.58 17.76
N LEU A 8 -9.42 -2.18 16.89
CA LEU A 8 -7.97 -1.91 16.84
C LEU A 8 -7.68 -0.44 16.52
N TYR A 9 -8.53 0.20 15.71
CA TYR A 9 -8.42 1.64 15.41
C TYR A 9 -8.48 2.54 16.65
N ARG A 10 -9.14 2.10 17.72
CA ARG A 10 -9.25 2.83 18.99
C ARG A 10 -8.04 2.64 19.89
N GLN A 11 -7.13 1.75 19.54
CA GLN A 11 -5.97 1.37 20.36
C GLN A 11 -4.68 1.95 19.82
N VAL A 12 -4.76 2.78 18.80
CA VAL A 12 -3.65 3.52 18.19
C VAL A 12 -3.99 5.01 18.14
N PRO A 13 -2.99 5.90 17.97
CA PRO A 13 -3.25 7.32 17.84
C PRO A 13 -4.24 7.62 16.70
N ALA A 14 -5.22 8.48 16.93
CA ALA A 14 -6.26 8.80 15.95
C ALA A 14 -5.74 9.39 14.63
N THR A 15 -4.53 9.94 14.66
CA THR A 15 -3.83 10.52 13.50
C THR A 15 -3.03 9.50 12.71
N SER A 16 -2.92 8.25 13.21
CA SER A 16 -2.15 7.20 12.52
C SER A 16 -3.01 6.53 11.45
N PRO A 17 -2.64 6.64 10.16
CA PRO A 17 -3.32 5.89 9.12
C PRO A 17 -3.18 4.38 9.38
N LEU A 18 -4.30 3.69 9.42
CA LEU A 18 -4.37 2.25 9.68
C LEU A 18 -5.45 1.62 8.81
N THR A 19 -5.16 0.47 8.23
CA THR A 19 -6.16 -0.41 7.63
C THR A 19 -5.98 -1.82 8.16
N VAL A 20 -7.07 -2.43 8.63
CA VAL A 20 -7.15 -3.84 8.98
C VAL A 20 -8.34 -4.42 8.25
N SER A 21 -8.10 -5.42 7.42
CA SER A 21 -9.17 -6.05 6.63
C SER A 21 -8.97 -7.56 6.54
N PHE A 22 -10.09 -8.28 6.47
CA PHE A 22 -10.12 -9.71 6.17
C PHE A 22 -10.77 -9.90 4.81
N GLY A 23 -10.00 -10.40 3.86
CA GLY A 23 -10.43 -10.57 2.46
C GLY A 23 -10.85 -11.99 2.12
N HIS A 24 -10.50 -12.98 2.95
CA HIS A 24 -10.85 -14.37 2.70
C HIS A 24 -11.10 -15.13 4.00
N ILE A 25 -12.11 -15.99 3.97
CA ILE A 25 -12.46 -16.91 5.05
C ILE A 25 -12.52 -18.31 4.44
N GLU A 26 -11.70 -19.20 4.96
CA GLU A 26 -11.67 -20.60 4.54
C GLU A 26 -12.22 -21.48 5.66
N ASP A 27 -13.31 -22.16 5.38
CA ASP A 27 -13.97 -23.09 6.29
C ASP A 27 -14.05 -24.50 5.68
N VAL A 28 -13.78 -25.50 6.48
CA VAL A 28 -13.86 -26.91 6.08
C VAL A 28 -15.21 -27.54 6.39
N GLY A 29 -16.13 -26.79 6.97
CA GLY A 29 -17.48 -27.23 7.30
C GLY A 29 -18.43 -27.33 6.10
N ARG A 30 -19.70 -27.51 6.41
CA ARG A 30 -20.81 -27.51 5.43
C ARG A 30 -21.96 -26.71 6.01
N PHE A 31 -22.96 -26.41 5.19
CA PHE A 31 -24.11 -25.59 5.62
C PHE A 31 -24.81 -26.09 6.89
N ASN A 32 -24.69 -27.37 7.25
CA ASN A 32 -25.29 -28.00 8.42
C ASN A 32 -24.27 -28.70 9.35
N ILE A 33 -22.96 -28.57 9.09
CA ILE A 33 -21.88 -29.18 9.86
C ILE A 33 -20.82 -28.11 10.12
N ILE A 34 -20.61 -27.81 11.41
CA ILE A 34 -19.54 -26.91 11.81
C ILE A 34 -18.20 -27.60 11.58
N GLY A 35 -17.29 -26.94 10.87
CA GLY A 35 -15.94 -27.42 10.64
C GLY A 35 -15.08 -27.38 11.90
N ASP A 36 -14.06 -28.21 11.94
CA ASP A 36 -13.13 -28.27 13.07
C ASP A 36 -12.24 -27.02 13.18
N TYR A 37 -12.03 -26.32 12.07
CA TYR A 37 -11.25 -25.08 12.03
C TYR A 37 -11.75 -24.13 10.93
N VAL A 38 -11.41 -22.86 11.10
CA VAL A 38 -11.59 -21.81 10.10
C VAL A 38 -10.30 -20.99 10.00
N THR A 39 -9.89 -20.66 8.78
CA THR A 39 -8.75 -19.78 8.53
C THR A 39 -9.25 -18.42 8.04
N LEU A 40 -8.75 -17.36 8.64
CA LEU A 40 -9.01 -15.98 8.25
C LEU A 40 -7.75 -15.38 7.64
N TRP A 41 -7.88 -14.87 6.41
CA TRP A 41 -6.79 -14.17 5.73
C TRP A 41 -7.10 -12.68 5.69
N GLY A 42 -6.12 -11.88 6.11
CA GLY A 42 -6.30 -10.44 6.18
C GLY A 42 -5.01 -9.68 5.89
N THR A 43 -5.14 -8.36 5.89
CA THR A 43 -4.01 -7.44 5.78
C THR A 43 -4.08 -6.37 6.85
N ILE A 44 -2.91 -5.97 7.33
CA ILE A 44 -2.71 -4.79 8.17
C ILE A 44 -1.81 -3.84 7.39
N ARG A 45 -2.18 -2.57 7.32
CA ARG A 45 -1.39 -1.54 6.66
C ARG A 45 -1.33 -0.30 7.54
N CYS A 46 -0.14 0.22 7.77
CA CYS A 46 0.11 1.48 8.45
C CYS A 46 1.45 2.06 7.99
N LEU A 47 1.71 3.32 8.34
CA LEU A 47 2.94 4.02 7.96
C LEU A 47 3.99 4.04 9.08
N ASP A 48 3.65 3.55 10.27
CA ASP A 48 4.49 3.59 11.47
C ASP A 48 4.74 2.19 12.01
N ALA A 49 6.01 1.80 12.14
CA ALA A 49 6.39 0.48 12.63
C ALA A 49 5.95 0.21 14.08
N SER A 50 5.88 1.24 14.93
CA SER A 50 5.42 1.10 16.31
C SER A 50 3.92 0.85 16.39
N VAL A 51 3.16 1.48 15.50
CA VAL A 51 1.73 1.24 15.31
C VAL A 51 1.51 -0.18 14.79
N MET A 52 2.30 -0.63 13.81
CA MET A 52 2.24 -2.01 13.29
C MET A 52 2.46 -3.02 14.41
N ALA A 53 3.52 -2.88 15.19
CA ALA A 53 3.82 -3.78 16.31
C ALA A 53 2.68 -3.83 17.35
N THR A 54 2.09 -2.66 17.65
CA THR A 54 0.97 -2.55 18.60
C THR A 54 -0.26 -3.27 18.05
N VAL A 55 -0.61 -3.05 16.79
CA VAL A 55 -1.79 -3.67 16.15
C VAL A 55 -1.61 -5.19 16.04
N GLN A 56 -0.44 -5.66 15.65
CA GLN A 56 -0.12 -7.09 15.58
C GLN A 56 -0.26 -7.76 16.95
N ALA A 57 0.31 -7.18 18.00
CA ALA A 57 0.22 -7.70 19.36
C ALA A 57 -1.25 -7.73 19.84
N ASN A 58 -2.01 -6.68 19.58
CA ASN A 58 -3.40 -6.59 20.00
C ASN A 58 -4.30 -7.54 19.22
N LEU A 59 -4.09 -7.69 17.91
CA LEU A 59 -4.83 -8.66 17.09
C LEU A 59 -4.61 -10.08 17.56
N ARG A 60 -3.35 -10.47 17.84
CA ARG A 60 -3.02 -11.79 18.36
C ARG A 60 -3.73 -12.03 19.69
N ARG A 61 -3.56 -11.14 20.65
CA ARG A 61 -4.19 -11.25 21.96
C ARG A 61 -5.72 -11.37 21.86
N MET A 62 -6.33 -10.54 21.01
CA MET A 62 -7.76 -10.55 20.79
C MET A 62 -8.24 -11.87 20.19
N ALA A 63 -7.55 -12.39 19.17
CA ALA A 63 -7.92 -13.66 18.54
C ALA A 63 -7.82 -14.83 19.52
N GLU A 64 -6.75 -14.91 20.30
CA GLU A 64 -6.50 -15.95 21.31
C GLU A 64 -7.59 -15.93 22.41
N HIS A 65 -7.88 -14.77 22.98
CA HIS A 65 -8.90 -14.66 24.04
C HIS A 65 -10.32 -14.90 23.52
N HIS A 66 -10.60 -14.47 22.29
CA HIS A 66 -11.90 -14.77 21.66
C HIS A 66 -12.10 -16.27 21.44
N ALA A 67 -11.12 -16.95 20.89
CA ALA A 67 -11.19 -18.39 20.69
C ALA A 67 -11.36 -19.11 22.05
N GLN A 68 -10.59 -18.71 23.05
CA GLN A 68 -10.66 -19.27 24.39
C GLN A 68 -12.03 -19.10 25.04
N ALA A 69 -12.70 -17.96 24.82
CA ALA A 69 -14.04 -17.72 25.35
C ALA A 69 -15.08 -18.72 24.83
N TYR A 70 -14.83 -19.36 23.70
CA TYR A 70 -15.68 -20.38 23.08
C TYR A 70 -15.10 -21.81 23.18
N GLY A 71 -14.09 -22.03 24.03
CA GLY A 71 -13.45 -23.33 24.20
C GLY A 71 -12.59 -23.78 23.03
N ALA A 72 -12.20 -22.85 22.16
CA ALA A 72 -11.34 -23.08 21.00
C ALA A 72 -9.93 -22.48 21.21
N THR A 73 -9.05 -22.68 20.25
CA THR A 73 -7.71 -22.07 20.21
C THR A 73 -7.58 -21.25 18.91
N ALA A 74 -6.73 -20.23 18.95
CA ALA A 74 -6.35 -19.49 17.75
C ALA A 74 -4.83 -19.39 17.65
N THR A 75 -4.33 -19.45 16.43
CA THR A 75 -2.94 -19.16 16.08
C THR A 75 -2.94 -17.99 15.11
N VAL A 76 -2.11 -16.99 15.35
CA VAL A 76 -1.97 -15.81 14.48
C VAL A 76 -0.55 -15.74 13.95
N GLU A 77 -0.43 -15.79 12.64
CA GLU A 77 0.84 -15.64 11.93
C GLU A 77 0.83 -14.33 11.13
N PHE A 78 1.93 -13.61 11.16
CA PHE A 78 2.17 -12.47 10.30
C PHE A 78 3.20 -12.86 9.25
N ARG A 79 2.84 -12.70 7.98
CA ARG A 79 3.67 -13.03 6.83
C ARG A 79 3.84 -11.80 5.98
N GLN A 80 4.94 -11.72 5.22
CA GLN A 80 5.24 -10.58 4.37
C GLN A 80 5.21 -9.26 5.16
N ASP A 81 5.84 -9.28 6.34
CA ASP A 81 5.96 -8.11 7.21
C ASP A 81 7.09 -7.22 6.67
N VAL A 82 6.74 -6.36 5.74
CA VAL A 82 7.66 -5.41 5.11
C VAL A 82 7.37 -3.99 5.61
N PRO A 83 8.39 -3.14 5.71
CA PRO A 83 8.21 -1.76 6.13
C PRO A 83 7.42 -0.94 5.11
N PRO A 84 6.90 0.24 5.48
CA PRO A 84 6.31 1.16 4.51
C PRO A 84 7.38 1.66 3.51
N VAL A 85 6.97 1.97 2.29
CA VAL A 85 7.83 2.64 1.32
C VAL A 85 8.01 4.09 1.76
N VAL A 86 9.26 4.47 2.06
CA VAL A 86 9.64 5.84 2.43
C VAL A 86 10.78 6.28 1.51
N ASN A 87 10.51 7.24 0.66
CA ASN A 87 11.53 7.80 -0.23
C ASN A 87 12.67 8.41 0.58
N THR A 88 13.90 8.13 0.20
CA THR A 88 15.09 8.78 0.76
C THR A 88 15.14 10.21 0.25
N ALA A 89 15.05 11.19 1.16
CA ALA A 89 14.97 12.59 0.79
C ALA A 89 16.13 13.04 -0.09
N GLU A 90 17.36 12.67 0.27
CA GLU A 90 18.58 13.01 -0.50
C GLU A 90 18.52 12.46 -1.93
N TRP A 91 18.06 11.21 -2.09
CA TRP A 91 17.90 10.60 -3.41
C TRP A 91 16.82 11.28 -4.22
N PHE A 92 15.68 11.57 -3.60
CA PHE A 92 14.59 12.24 -4.30
C PHE A 92 15.01 13.64 -4.80
N GLU A 93 15.68 14.42 -3.95
CA GLU A 93 16.19 15.74 -4.35
C GLU A 93 17.26 15.65 -5.45
N ALA A 94 18.09 14.61 -5.44
CA ALA A 94 19.10 14.40 -6.49
C ALA A 94 18.48 14.07 -7.86
N ILE A 95 17.37 13.30 -7.90
CA ILE A 95 16.73 12.89 -9.15
C ILE A 95 15.63 13.84 -9.63
N ARG A 96 15.11 14.71 -8.76
CA ARG A 96 14.05 15.69 -9.08
C ARG A 96 14.36 16.49 -10.36
N PRO A 97 15.54 17.10 -10.53
CA PRO A 97 15.84 17.89 -11.75
C PRO A 97 15.80 17.05 -13.03
N THR A 98 16.15 15.78 -12.94
CA THR A 98 16.05 14.85 -14.07
C THR A 98 14.61 14.55 -14.42
N ILE A 99 13.76 14.31 -13.42
CA ILE A 99 12.33 14.07 -13.62
C ILE A 99 11.67 15.29 -14.26
N GLU A 100 11.90 16.48 -13.69
CA GLU A 100 11.36 17.74 -14.21
C GLU A 100 11.81 18.05 -15.64
N ARG A 101 13.05 17.71 -15.99
CA ARG A 101 13.56 17.85 -17.36
C ARG A 101 12.87 16.91 -18.34
N VAL A 102 12.48 15.71 -17.92
CA VAL A 102 11.88 14.70 -18.79
C VAL A 102 10.37 14.94 -18.98
N VAL A 103 9.63 15.28 -17.93
CA VAL A 103 8.17 15.38 -18.00
C VAL A 103 7.61 16.77 -17.79
N GLY A 104 8.40 17.74 -17.36
CA GLY A 104 7.97 19.07 -16.96
C GLY A 104 7.70 19.16 -15.46
N ALA A 105 8.10 20.28 -14.86
CA ALA A 105 7.94 20.49 -13.40
C ALA A 105 6.46 20.49 -12.96
N GLU A 106 5.58 20.96 -13.83
CA GLU A 106 4.13 21.01 -13.60
C GLU A 106 3.46 19.62 -13.55
N ARG A 107 4.14 18.59 -14.03
CA ARG A 107 3.68 17.19 -14.01
C ARG A 107 4.23 16.39 -12.84
N LEU A 108 5.18 16.93 -12.09
CA LEU A 108 5.70 16.35 -10.87
C LEU A 108 4.90 16.88 -9.68
N VAL A 109 4.08 16.03 -9.10
CA VAL A 109 3.20 16.41 -7.98
C VAL A 109 3.51 15.60 -6.74
N GLU A 110 3.43 16.26 -5.59
CA GLU A 110 3.49 15.59 -4.31
C GLU A 110 2.09 15.09 -3.94
N VAL A 111 2.00 13.83 -3.57
CA VAL A 111 0.74 13.20 -3.18
C VAL A 111 0.77 12.80 -1.70
N PRO A 112 -0.38 12.82 -1.01
CA PRO A 112 -0.45 12.35 0.36
C PRO A 112 0.02 10.89 0.49
N PRO A 113 0.62 10.50 1.62
CA PRO A 113 0.99 9.12 1.89
C PRO A 113 -0.19 8.17 1.71
N ALA A 114 0.02 7.06 1.02
CA ALA A 114 -0.99 6.03 0.80
C ALA A 114 -0.64 4.74 1.54
N LEU A 115 -1.66 3.99 1.96
CA LEU A 115 -1.50 2.68 2.60
C LEU A 115 -1.34 1.55 1.57
N GLY A 116 -0.61 1.82 0.49
CA GLY A 116 -0.21 0.81 -0.49
C GLY A 116 0.77 -0.20 0.13
N TYR A 117 0.84 -1.39 -0.47
CA TYR A 117 1.86 -2.39 -0.14
C TYR A 117 2.76 -2.55 -1.35
N ASP A 118 4.07 -2.51 -1.10
CA ASP A 118 5.07 -2.81 -2.13
C ASP A 118 6.37 -3.26 -1.46
N ASP A 119 6.93 -4.38 -1.89
CA ASP A 119 8.18 -4.93 -1.36
C ASP A 119 9.42 -4.13 -1.81
N MET A 120 9.28 -3.19 -2.74
CA MET A 120 10.31 -2.18 -3.03
C MET A 120 10.71 -1.38 -1.78
N SER A 121 9.86 -1.35 -0.76
CA SER A 121 10.19 -0.77 0.55
C SER A 121 11.49 -1.31 1.13
N VAL A 122 11.74 -2.61 0.98
CA VAL A 122 12.97 -3.28 1.46
C VAL A 122 14.21 -2.76 0.70
N PHE A 123 14.08 -2.59 -0.62
CA PHE A 123 15.16 -2.06 -1.45
C PHE A 123 15.46 -0.60 -1.12
N VAL A 124 14.41 0.23 -1.04
CA VAL A 124 14.56 1.66 -0.71
C VAL A 124 15.16 1.85 0.67
N GLN A 125 14.79 1.05 1.66
CA GLN A 125 15.39 1.13 2.99
C GLN A 125 16.83 0.62 3.05
N THR A 126 17.18 -0.38 2.23
CA THR A 126 18.51 -0.98 2.26
C THR A 126 19.54 -0.14 1.50
N PHE A 127 19.16 0.39 0.35
CA PHE A 127 20.08 1.04 -0.58
C PHE A 127 19.84 2.55 -0.72
N GLY A 128 18.78 3.07 -0.16
CA GLY A 128 18.24 4.36 -0.53
C GLY A 128 17.50 4.29 -1.86
N GLY A 129 16.74 5.33 -2.18
CA GLY A 129 16.02 5.40 -3.44
C GLY A 129 14.73 6.21 -3.36
N ALA A 130 14.04 6.25 -4.48
CA ALA A 130 12.74 6.88 -4.60
C ALA A 130 11.76 5.96 -5.34
N TYR A 131 10.55 5.86 -4.80
CA TYR A 131 9.42 5.18 -5.41
C TYR A 131 8.45 6.22 -5.94
N LEU A 132 8.16 6.16 -7.23
CA LEU A 132 7.35 7.14 -7.93
C LEU A 132 6.09 6.47 -8.48
N ASN A 133 4.97 7.16 -8.36
CA ASN A 133 3.73 6.75 -9.02
C ASN A 133 3.61 7.49 -10.37
N TYR A 134 3.26 6.76 -11.41
CA TYR A 134 3.02 7.33 -12.73
C TYR A 134 1.54 7.37 -13.03
N GLY A 135 1.05 8.53 -13.47
CA GLY A 135 -0.28 8.67 -14.02
C GLY A 135 -0.34 7.99 -15.40
N THR A 136 -1.15 6.96 -15.51
CA THR A 136 -1.28 6.14 -16.72
C THR A 136 -2.71 6.07 -17.24
N GLN A 137 -3.58 6.97 -16.81
CA GLN A 137 -4.99 6.98 -17.18
C GLN A 137 -5.42 8.39 -17.59
N ASP A 138 -6.60 8.49 -18.21
CA ASP A 138 -7.17 9.76 -18.69
C ASP A 138 -7.56 10.65 -17.50
N THR A 139 -6.56 11.30 -16.91
CA THR A 139 -6.71 12.14 -15.72
C THR A 139 -6.04 13.50 -15.93
N GLU A 140 -6.54 14.49 -15.21
CA GLU A 140 -5.94 15.82 -15.10
C GLU A 140 -5.67 16.16 -13.64
N ILE A 141 -4.69 17.03 -13.41
CA ILE A 141 -4.38 17.56 -12.09
C ILE A 141 -5.18 18.84 -11.90
N VAL A 142 -6.06 18.86 -10.88
CA VAL A 142 -6.84 20.03 -10.49
C VAL A 142 -6.50 20.40 -9.05
N GLY A 143 -5.66 21.43 -8.88
CA GLY A 143 -5.02 21.67 -7.58
C GLY A 143 -4.13 20.49 -7.18
N ASP A 144 -4.35 19.95 -5.98
CA ASP A 144 -3.61 18.80 -5.46
C ASP A 144 -4.35 17.46 -5.66
N THR A 145 -5.32 17.41 -6.59
CA THR A 145 -6.19 16.23 -6.77
C THR A 145 -6.17 15.77 -8.22
N LEU A 146 -6.04 14.46 -8.43
CA LEU A 146 -6.27 13.83 -9.72
C LEU A 146 -7.77 13.68 -9.95
N LYS A 147 -8.25 14.12 -11.13
CA LYS A 147 -9.63 13.96 -11.57
C LYS A 147 -9.67 13.27 -12.93
N PRO A 148 -10.73 12.50 -13.21
CA PRO A 148 -10.96 11.99 -14.54
C PRO A 148 -11.07 13.13 -15.56
N LEU A 149 -10.44 12.98 -16.71
CA LEU A 149 -10.55 13.91 -17.82
C LEU A 149 -11.96 13.84 -18.40
N GLU A 150 -12.56 14.98 -18.70
CA GLU A 150 -13.88 15.03 -19.33
C GLU A 150 -13.87 14.35 -20.71
N GLY A 151 -14.78 13.40 -20.92
CA GLY A 151 -14.83 12.60 -22.14
C GLY A 151 -13.79 11.47 -22.24
N GLY A 152 -12.91 11.33 -21.27
CA GLY A 152 -11.95 10.22 -21.18
C GLY A 152 -12.58 8.91 -20.69
N ARG A 153 -11.78 7.85 -20.69
CA ARG A 153 -12.18 6.49 -20.22
C ARG A 153 -12.47 6.42 -18.71
N GLY A 154 -12.18 7.50 -17.98
CA GLY A 154 -12.32 7.56 -16.53
C GLY A 154 -11.08 7.07 -15.78
N MET A 155 -11.23 6.94 -14.47
CA MET A 155 -10.15 6.49 -13.58
C MET A 155 -10.59 5.21 -12.85
N ALA A 156 -9.76 4.20 -12.88
CA ALA A 156 -9.96 2.95 -12.15
C ALA A 156 -8.70 2.60 -11.34
N MET A 157 -8.90 2.22 -10.08
CA MET A 157 -7.80 1.81 -9.20
C MET A 157 -7.24 0.45 -9.62
N ASN A 158 -6.00 0.17 -9.23
CA ASN A 158 -5.39 -1.15 -9.36
C ASN A 158 -6.33 -2.23 -8.79
N HIS A 159 -6.30 -3.42 -9.38
CA HIS A 159 -7.18 -4.56 -9.03
C HIS A 159 -8.66 -4.36 -9.40
N ASN A 160 -9.03 -3.28 -10.07
CA ASN A 160 -10.36 -3.11 -10.65
C ASN A 160 -10.40 -3.73 -12.05
N PRO A 161 -11.46 -4.47 -12.43
CA PRO A 161 -11.58 -5.02 -13.79
C PRO A 161 -11.60 -3.97 -14.91
N ALA A 162 -11.94 -2.72 -14.60
CA ALA A 162 -11.90 -1.60 -15.53
C ALA A 162 -10.54 -0.87 -15.57
N PHE A 163 -9.53 -1.37 -14.81
CA PHE A 163 -8.19 -0.78 -14.85
C PHE A 163 -7.59 -0.87 -16.25
N TYR A 164 -7.01 0.22 -16.69
CA TYR A 164 -6.30 0.30 -17.96
C TYR A 164 -5.05 1.17 -17.81
N VAL A 165 -4.13 0.99 -18.72
CA VAL A 165 -2.93 1.80 -18.88
C VAL A 165 -2.97 2.46 -20.24
N ASP A 166 -2.73 3.76 -20.29
CA ASP A 166 -2.42 4.45 -21.53
C ASP A 166 -0.96 4.18 -21.88
N GLU A 167 -0.72 3.48 -22.98
CA GLU A 167 0.61 3.04 -23.39
C GLU A 167 1.55 4.22 -23.67
N ASP A 168 1.03 5.36 -24.08
CA ASP A 168 1.83 6.56 -24.32
C ASP A 168 2.48 7.08 -23.05
N ALA A 169 1.86 6.89 -21.88
CA ALA A 169 2.42 7.25 -20.58
C ALA A 169 3.62 6.37 -20.17
N LEU A 170 3.72 5.15 -20.68
CA LEU A 170 4.83 4.23 -20.36
C LEU A 170 6.16 4.74 -20.89
N LEU A 171 6.15 5.49 -21.99
CA LEU A 171 7.36 6.04 -22.58
C LEU A 171 8.03 7.08 -21.66
N ASP A 172 7.25 7.90 -20.98
CA ASP A 172 7.76 8.88 -20.03
C ASP A 172 8.38 8.20 -18.81
N SER A 173 7.75 7.13 -18.28
CA SER A 173 8.31 6.37 -17.18
C SER A 173 9.65 5.71 -17.56
N LEU A 174 9.74 5.13 -18.75
CA LEU A 174 10.98 4.55 -19.27
C LEU A 174 12.08 5.61 -19.41
N ARG A 175 11.74 6.79 -19.95
CA ARG A 175 12.69 7.91 -20.10
C ARG A 175 13.23 8.39 -18.76
N ILE A 176 12.36 8.53 -17.74
CA ILE A 176 12.79 8.92 -16.40
C ILE A 176 13.80 7.91 -15.85
N HIS A 177 13.47 6.62 -15.87
CA HIS A 177 14.35 5.57 -15.33
C HIS A 177 15.71 5.54 -16.07
N ALA A 178 15.69 5.58 -17.40
CA ALA A 178 16.90 5.57 -18.19
C ALA A 178 17.77 6.81 -17.93
N GLN A 179 17.15 7.99 -17.85
CA GLN A 179 17.88 9.23 -17.64
C GLN A 179 18.42 9.35 -16.22
N VAL A 180 17.67 8.94 -15.21
CA VAL A 180 18.14 8.89 -13.82
C VAL A 180 19.35 7.96 -13.70
N ALA A 181 19.26 6.75 -14.29
CA ALA A 181 20.38 5.83 -14.30
C ALA A 181 21.63 6.41 -15.01
N PHE A 182 21.42 7.06 -16.14
CA PHE A 182 22.50 7.70 -16.89
C PHE A 182 23.15 8.85 -16.10
N ASP A 183 22.35 9.76 -15.56
CA ASP A 183 22.85 10.89 -14.78
C ASP A 183 23.61 10.43 -13.52
N HIS A 184 23.15 9.35 -12.88
CA HIS A 184 23.82 8.77 -11.71
C HIS A 184 25.14 8.07 -12.03
N LEU A 185 25.26 7.45 -13.22
CA LEU A 185 26.46 6.73 -13.62
C LEU A 185 27.54 7.63 -14.26
N VAL A 186 27.17 8.80 -14.80
CA VAL A 186 28.05 9.68 -15.55
C VAL A 186 28.37 10.96 -14.77
N GLY A 187 27.54 11.37 -13.82
CA GLY A 187 27.73 12.53 -12.95
C GLY A 187 28.48 12.18 -11.70
#